data_e65d2ccda97ae1f6d3bdd7ae7646a866
#
_entry.id   e65d2ccda97ae1f6d3bdd7ae7646a866
#
_cell.length_a   1.000
_cell.length_b   1.000
_cell.length_c   1.000
_cell.angle_alpha   90.00
_cell.angle_beta   90.00
_cell.angle_gamma   90.00
#
_symmetry.space_group_name_H-M   'P 1'
#
loop_
_entity.id
_entity.type
_entity.pdbx_description
1 polymer ?
#
loop_
_entity_poly.entity_id
_entity_poly.type
_entity_poly.pdbx_seq_one_letter_code
_entity_poly.pdbx_strand_id
1 'polypeptide(L)'
;MFKNPSFLFDIICTVVWVILMVRYARKGFLASMVGLVGNLLSLLGAHQLSAACAGWVFEHMLAGGFRTQIAASIAAGGVVDLSGIAEKYAGFLPASFRASIVAACERSIGAVLADNAVVLADSIVENVLQPLLTPVITLVLFFLFYALLRLLVSMLVTVLGLVNKLPVIGTVNRGLGWLVGAGTALLDVYLVLCVLWGLIVITGGSLNVLNDTVMSTSLYYKIFNLFNPFL
;
A
#
# COMPACT_ATOMS: atom_id res chain seq x y z
N MET A 1 -8.84 -30.27 -7.11
CA MET A 1 -9.31 -28.90 -7.33
C MET A 1 -8.79 -27.92 -6.24
N PHE A 2 -8.62 -28.32 -5.00
CA PHE A 2 -8.14 -27.46 -3.89
C PHE A 2 -6.60 -27.30 -3.80
N LYS A 3 -5.82 -27.73 -4.78
CA LYS A 3 -4.34 -27.63 -4.76
C LYS A 3 -3.76 -26.31 -5.27
N ASN A 4 -4.58 -25.41 -5.86
CA ASN A 4 -4.11 -24.13 -6.33
C ASN A 4 -4.31 -23.04 -5.25
N PRO A 5 -3.24 -22.46 -4.70
CA PRO A 5 -3.34 -21.45 -3.65
C PRO A 5 -4.17 -20.24 -4.07
N SER A 6 -4.11 -19.82 -5.32
CA SER A 6 -4.90 -18.72 -5.88
C SER A 6 -6.41 -18.97 -5.86
N PHE A 7 -6.84 -20.20 -6.18
CA PHE A 7 -8.26 -20.57 -6.10
C PHE A 7 -8.79 -20.56 -4.66
N LEU A 8 -7.98 -21.05 -3.73
CA LEU A 8 -8.33 -20.98 -2.30
C LEU A 8 -8.42 -19.51 -1.83
N PHE A 9 -7.52 -18.65 -2.30
CA PHE A 9 -7.55 -17.22 -2.03
C PHE A 9 -8.82 -16.56 -2.57
N ASP A 10 -9.23 -16.85 -3.80
CA ASP A 10 -10.47 -16.34 -4.40
C ASP A 10 -11.72 -16.76 -3.59
N ILE A 11 -11.74 -18.01 -3.09
CA ILE A 11 -12.81 -18.48 -2.22
C ILE A 11 -12.84 -17.67 -0.91
N ILE A 12 -11.68 -17.47 -0.27
CA ILE A 12 -11.58 -16.69 0.97
C ILE A 12 -12.07 -15.26 0.73
N CYS A 13 -11.61 -14.59 -0.33
CA CYS A 13 -12.05 -13.24 -0.68
C CYS A 13 -13.56 -13.18 -0.90
N THR A 14 -14.13 -14.16 -1.60
CA THR A 14 -15.58 -14.24 -1.84
C THR A 14 -16.35 -14.43 -0.54
N VAL A 15 -15.92 -15.32 0.33
CA VAL A 15 -16.56 -15.55 1.64
C VAL A 15 -16.50 -14.28 2.49
N VAL A 16 -15.34 -13.63 2.57
CA VAL A 16 -15.17 -12.37 3.29
C VAL A 16 -16.08 -11.29 2.71
N TRP A 17 -16.12 -11.15 1.40
CA TRP A 17 -17.00 -10.20 0.72
C TRP A 17 -18.47 -10.42 1.06
N VAL A 18 -18.96 -11.67 0.99
CA VAL A 18 -20.34 -12.02 1.33
C VAL A 18 -20.66 -11.72 2.80
N ILE A 19 -19.78 -12.08 3.73
CA ILE A 19 -19.96 -11.78 5.16
C ILE A 19 -20.07 -10.27 5.40
N LEU A 20 -19.19 -9.48 4.81
CA LEU A 20 -19.19 -8.03 4.93
C LEU A 20 -20.43 -7.42 4.29
N MET A 21 -20.84 -7.90 3.10
CA MET A 21 -22.05 -7.47 2.41
C MET A 21 -23.30 -7.66 3.29
N VAL A 22 -23.47 -8.84 3.89
CA VAL A 22 -24.58 -9.12 4.82
C VAL A 22 -24.54 -8.19 6.02
N ARG A 23 -23.34 -7.96 6.58
CA ARG A 23 -23.15 -7.07 7.73
C ARG A 23 -23.53 -5.62 7.41
N TYR A 24 -23.15 -5.10 6.23
CA TYR A 24 -23.50 -3.75 5.80
C TYR A 24 -24.96 -3.63 5.41
N ALA A 25 -25.55 -4.62 4.74
CA ALA A 25 -26.96 -4.64 4.40
C ALA A 25 -27.88 -4.49 5.62
N ARG A 26 -27.47 -5.05 6.76
CA ARG A 26 -28.22 -4.95 8.03
C ARG A 26 -28.23 -3.53 8.63
N LYS A 27 -27.28 -2.64 8.24
CA LYS A 27 -27.21 -1.26 8.73
C LYS A 27 -28.25 -0.33 8.09
N GLY A 28 -28.87 -0.77 6.99
CA GLY A 28 -29.80 0.00 6.20
C GLY A 28 -29.12 0.86 5.13
N PHE A 29 -29.92 1.32 4.15
CA PHE A 29 -29.44 2.01 2.95
C PHE A 29 -28.66 3.29 3.25
N LEU A 30 -29.26 4.22 4.03
CA LEU A 30 -28.63 5.51 4.30
C LEU A 30 -27.29 5.38 5.02
N ALA A 31 -27.22 4.55 6.07
CA ALA A 31 -25.98 4.34 6.81
C ALA A 31 -24.91 3.67 5.96
N SER A 32 -25.30 2.72 5.09
CA SER A 32 -24.39 2.07 4.17
C SER A 32 -23.92 3.01 3.06
N MET A 33 -24.78 3.89 2.54
CA MET A 33 -24.45 4.87 1.51
C MET A 33 -23.46 5.92 2.02
N VAL A 34 -23.68 6.48 3.20
CA VAL A 34 -22.74 7.40 3.84
C VAL A 34 -21.40 6.70 4.11
N GLY A 35 -21.44 5.43 4.55
CA GLY A 35 -20.24 4.61 4.72
C GLY A 35 -19.49 4.38 3.41
N LEU A 36 -20.21 4.08 2.32
CA LEU A 36 -19.62 3.87 0.99
C LEU A 36 -18.95 5.13 0.46
N VAL A 37 -19.68 6.24 0.46
CA VAL A 37 -19.16 7.54 -0.01
C VAL A 37 -17.98 7.98 0.85
N GLY A 38 -18.09 7.85 2.18
CA GLY A 38 -16.99 8.16 3.09
C GLY A 38 -15.74 7.29 2.88
N ASN A 39 -15.92 5.99 2.61
CA ASN A 39 -14.83 5.09 2.26
C ASN A 39 -14.15 5.52 0.96
N LEU A 40 -14.95 5.80 -0.06
CA LEU A 40 -14.44 6.19 -1.38
C LEU A 40 -13.65 7.51 -1.30
N LEU A 41 -14.20 8.51 -0.61
CA LEU A 41 -13.53 9.79 -0.41
C LEU A 41 -12.22 9.63 0.40
N SER A 42 -12.25 8.79 1.45
CA SER A 42 -11.05 8.49 2.24
C SER A 42 -9.98 7.79 1.41
N LEU A 43 -10.38 6.85 0.55
CA LEU A 43 -9.47 6.11 -0.33
C LEU A 43 -8.84 7.03 -1.38
N LEU A 44 -9.64 7.84 -2.07
CA LEU A 44 -9.15 8.78 -3.07
C LEU A 44 -8.26 9.86 -2.44
N GLY A 45 -8.68 10.42 -1.30
CA GLY A 45 -7.90 11.41 -0.57
C GLY A 45 -6.58 10.84 -0.05
N ALA A 46 -6.59 9.63 0.50
CA ALA A 46 -5.38 8.96 0.97
C ALA A 46 -4.40 8.69 -0.17
N HIS A 47 -4.89 8.25 -1.33
CA HIS A 47 -4.07 8.02 -2.52
C HIS A 47 -3.39 9.32 -2.98
N GLN A 48 -4.14 10.40 -3.14
CA GLN A 48 -3.59 11.69 -3.57
C GLN A 48 -2.56 12.24 -2.56
N LEU A 49 -2.89 12.20 -1.27
CA LEU A 49 -2.00 12.70 -0.22
C LEU A 49 -0.73 11.86 -0.10
N SER A 50 -0.84 10.53 -0.16
CA SER A 50 0.33 9.66 -0.07
C SER A 50 1.27 9.84 -1.25
N ALA A 51 0.73 9.92 -2.47
CA ALA A 51 1.52 10.16 -3.68
C ALA A 51 2.24 11.53 -3.63
N ALA A 52 1.55 12.58 -3.18
CA ALA A 52 2.13 13.91 -3.06
C ALA A 52 3.22 14.00 -1.97
N CYS A 53 3.04 13.27 -0.86
CA CYS A 53 3.96 13.36 0.29
C CYS A 53 5.14 12.38 0.22
N ALA A 54 5.03 11.26 -0.51
CA ALA A 54 6.03 10.20 -0.47
C ALA A 54 7.42 10.66 -0.94
N GLY A 55 7.49 11.40 -2.04
CA GLY A 55 8.74 11.94 -2.56
C GLY A 55 9.39 12.94 -1.59
N TRP A 56 8.57 13.80 -0.98
CA TRP A 56 9.04 14.74 0.04
C TRP A 56 9.59 14.03 1.28
N VAL A 57 8.89 13.01 1.77
CA VAL A 57 9.34 12.19 2.92
C VAL A 57 10.65 11.48 2.60
N PHE A 58 10.76 10.86 1.40
CA PHE A 58 12.00 10.22 0.97
C PHE A 58 13.17 11.22 0.99
N GLU A 59 13.00 12.37 0.34
CA GLU A 59 14.08 13.34 0.16
C GLU A 59 14.52 13.96 1.49
N HIS A 60 13.58 14.32 2.40
CA HIS A 60 13.91 15.00 3.64
C HIS A 60 14.30 14.08 4.79
N MET A 61 13.83 12.83 4.80
CA MET A 61 14.07 11.92 5.90
C MET A 61 15.12 10.83 5.61
N LEU A 62 15.25 10.41 4.36
CA LEU A 62 16.08 9.25 4.00
C LEU A 62 17.25 9.61 3.06
N ALA A 63 17.01 10.38 2.01
CA ALA A 63 17.97 10.62 0.94
C ALA A 63 19.29 11.22 1.45
N GLY A 64 19.23 12.22 2.35
CA GLY A 64 20.42 12.86 2.91
C GLY A 64 21.34 11.90 3.65
N GLY A 65 20.77 10.98 4.43
CA GLY A 65 21.53 9.95 5.13
C GLY A 65 22.24 8.98 4.18
N PHE A 66 21.52 8.52 3.16
CA PHE A 66 22.09 7.63 2.14
C PHE A 66 23.20 8.33 1.35
N ARG A 67 22.97 9.55 0.83
CA ARG A 67 23.95 10.34 0.08
C ARG A 67 25.25 10.50 0.87
N THR A 68 25.15 10.98 2.09
CA THR A 68 26.33 11.24 2.94
C THR A 68 27.15 9.98 3.18
N GLN A 69 26.51 8.88 3.48
CA GLN A 69 27.20 7.65 3.85
C GLN A 69 27.80 6.94 2.63
N ILE A 70 27.10 6.92 1.50
CA ILE A 70 27.62 6.37 0.24
C ILE A 70 28.82 7.20 -0.22
N ALA A 71 28.70 8.53 -0.24
CA ALA A 71 29.80 9.42 -0.64
C ALA A 71 31.03 9.27 0.26
N ALA A 72 30.85 9.19 1.58
CA ALA A 72 31.94 8.97 2.53
C ALA A 72 32.63 7.63 2.32
N SER A 73 31.88 6.57 2.05
CA SER A 73 32.46 5.23 1.79
C SER A 73 33.27 5.19 0.50
N ILE A 74 32.79 5.86 -0.56
CA ILE A 74 33.49 5.96 -1.84
C ILE A 74 34.76 6.80 -1.68
N ALA A 75 34.68 7.96 -1.00
CA ALA A 75 35.81 8.87 -0.78
C ALA A 75 36.93 8.23 0.07
N ALA A 76 36.58 7.29 0.97
CA ALA A 76 37.56 6.54 1.76
C ALA A 76 38.32 5.47 0.94
N GLY A 77 38.02 5.31 -0.35
CA GLY A 77 38.66 4.30 -1.22
C GLY A 77 38.29 2.86 -0.83
N GLY A 78 37.30 2.68 0.01
CA GLY A 78 36.83 1.37 0.51
C GLY A 78 35.70 0.79 -0.36
N VAL A 79 35.44 -0.49 -0.14
CA VAL A 79 34.21 -1.12 -0.64
C VAL A 79 33.04 -0.48 0.13
N VAL A 80 32.06 0.05 -0.60
CA VAL A 80 30.86 0.65 0.02
C VAL A 80 30.12 -0.45 0.77
N ASP A 81 30.03 -0.36 2.09
CA ASP A 81 29.23 -1.28 2.89
C ASP A 81 27.73 -0.96 2.73
N LEU A 82 27.19 -1.34 1.58
CA LEU A 82 25.77 -1.15 1.26
C LEU A 82 24.86 -1.91 2.21
N SER A 83 25.34 -3.04 2.77
CA SER A 83 24.55 -3.83 3.73
C SER A 83 24.38 -3.09 5.05
N GLY A 84 25.44 -2.52 5.60
CA GLY A 84 25.39 -1.71 6.83
C GLY A 84 24.60 -0.42 6.63
N ILE A 85 24.73 0.23 5.47
CA ILE A 85 23.93 1.42 5.12
C ILE A 85 22.43 1.06 5.03
N ALA A 86 22.08 -0.02 4.33
CA ALA A 86 20.71 -0.48 4.22
C ALA A 86 20.12 -0.88 5.59
N GLU A 87 20.92 -1.48 6.48
CA GLU A 87 20.48 -1.81 7.83
C GLU A 87 20.21 -0.56 8.66
N LYS A 88 21.05 0.44 8.58
CA LYS A 88 20.94 1.68 9.35
C LYS A 88 19.74 2.55 8.94
N TYR A 89 19.48 2.71 7.64
CA TYR A 89 18.44 3.62 7.11
C TYR A 89 17.17 2.92 6.65
N ALA A 90 17.24 1.64 6.35
CA ALA A 90 16.12 0.81 5.93
C ALA A 90 15.91 -0.41 6.84
N GLY A 91 16.40 -0.38 8.07
CA GLY A 91 16.32 -1.46 9.06
C GLY A 91 14.90 -1.84 9.45
N PHE A 92 13.92 -0.95 9.23
CA PHE A 92 12.49 -1.22 9.40
C PHE A 92 11.91 -2.14 8.31
N LEU A 93 12.65 -2.37 7.21
CA LEU A 93 12.24 -3.25 6.12
C LEU A 93 12.75 -4.69 6.35
N PRO A 94 12.04 -5.71 5.83
CA PRO A 94 12.48 -7.11 5.87
C PRO A 94 13.85 -7.32 5.22
N ALA A 95 14.58 -8.32 5.71
CA ALA A 95 15.93 -8.62 5.21
C ALA A 95 15.98 -8.92 3.71
N SER A 96 14.95 -9.59 3.16
CA SER A 96 14.82 -9.87 1.73
C SER A 96 14.76 -8.60 0.89
N PHE A 97 13.99 -7.59 1.35
CA PHE A 97 13.88 -6.32 0.66
C PHE A 97 15.19 -5.51 0.74
N ARG A 98 15.84 -5.49 1.91
CA ARG A 98 17.16 -4.85 2.07
C ARG A 98 18.21 -5.49 1.14
N ALA A 99 18.21 -6.81 1.02
CA ALA A 99 19.08 -7.52 0.08
C ALA A 99 18.82 -7.11 -1.38
N SER A 100 17.56 -6.89 -1.76
CA SER A 100 17.20 -6.40 -3.09
C SER A 100 17.72 -4.98 -3.34
N ILE A 101 17.66 -4.09 -2.33
CA ILE A 101 18.24 -2.74 -2.38
C ILE A 101 19.74 -2.83 -2.60
N VAL A 102 20.45 -3.63 -1.79
CA VAL A 102 21.90 -3.81 -1.88
C VAL A 102 22.30 -4.31 -3.28
N ALA A 103 21.63 -5.36 -3.78
CA ALA A 103 21.91 -5.91 -5.10
C ALA A 103 21.62 -4.92 -6.25
N ALA A 104 20.65 -4.04 -6.09
CA ALA A 104 20.37 -2.99 -7.07
C ALA A 104 21.44 -1.89 -7.04
N CYS A 105 21.89 -1.48 -5.86
CA CYS A 105 22.98 -0.51 -5.71
C CYS A 105 24.31 -1.05 -6.26
N GLU A 106 24.66 -2.30 -5.98
CA GLU A 106 25.88 -2.95 -6.51
C GLU A 106 25.92 -2.97 -8.03
N ARG A 107 24.80 -3.29 -8.67
CA ARG A 107 24.67 -3.26 -10.14
C ARG A 107 24.86 -1.85 -10.70
N SER A 108 24.36 -0.84 -10.02
CA SER A 108 24.47 0.55 -10.45
C SER A 108 25.87 1.12 -10.26
N ILE A 109 26.57 0.76 -9.19
CA ILE A 109 27.99 1.15 -8.96
C ILE A 109 28.87 0.60 -10.08
N GLY A 110 28.66 -0.65 -10.49
CA GLY A 110 29.43 -1.26 -11.59
C GLY A 110 29.15 -0.65 -12.98
N ALA A 111 28.03 0.04 -13.16
CA ALA A 111 27.63 0.63 -14.43
C ALA A 111 28.05 2.10 -14.57
N VAL A 112 28.36 2.81 -13.48
CA VAL A 112 28.66 4.25 -13.48
C VAL A 112 30.16 4.46 -13.20
N LEU A 113 30.90 4.84 -14.24
CA LEU A 113 32.28 5.35 -14.13
C LEU A 113 32.21 6.85 -13.82
N ALA A 114 32.08 7.21 -12.55
CA ALA A 114 32.06 8.61 -12.12
C ALA A 114 33.35 8.97 -11.39
N ASP A 115 34.00 10.05 -11.81
CA ASP A 115 35.23 10.57 -11.17
C ASP A 115 34.97 11.24 -9.82
N ASN A 116 33.70 11.42 -9.43
CA ASN A 116 33.32 12.12 -8.21
C ASN A 116 32.36 11.27 -7.34
N ALA A 117 32.78 11.00 -6.11
CA ALA A 117 32.03 10.23 -5.14
C ALA A 117 30.63 10.81 -4.82
N VAL A 118 30.48 12.13 -4.83
CA VAL A 118 29.20 12.78 -4.57
C VAL A 118 28.22 12.56 -5.72
N VAL A 119 28.68 12.72 -6.96
CA VAL A 119 27.85 12.49 -8.16
C VAL A 119 27.40 11.04 -8.24
N LEU A 120 28.26 10.09 -7.88
CA LEU A 120 27.92 8.68 -7.86
C LEU A 120 26.90 8.37 -6.75
N ALA A 121 27.06 8.96 -5.56
CA ALA A 121 26.11 8.80 -4.46
C ALA A 121 24.72 9.37 -4.82
N ASP A 122 24.66 10.55 -5.42
CA ASP A 122 23.42 11.16 -5.90
C ASP A 122 22.72 10.28 -6.94
N SER A 123 23.49 9.79 -7.92
CA SER A 123 22.97 8.90 -8.96
C SER A 123 22.37 7.61 -8.39
N ILE A 124 23.02 6.98 -7.39
CA ILE A 124 22.50 5.78 -6.72
C ILE A 124 21.21 6.11 -5.96
N VAL A 125 21.20 7.22 -5.24
CA VAL A 125 20.01 7.62 -4.44
C VAL A 125 18.81 7.90 -5.35
N GLU A 126 19.00 8.66 -6.42
CA GLU A 126 17.90 9.07 -7.31
C GLU A 126 17.44 7.95 -8.25
N ASN A 127 18.35 7.18 -8.82
CA ASN A 127 18.01 6.20 -9.84
C ASN A 127 17.75 4.79 -9.28
N VAL A 128 18.16 4.52 -8.04
CA VAL A 128 18.00 3.18 -7.42
C VAL A 128 17.16 3.25 -6.17
N LEU A 129 17.58 4.04 -5.16
CA LEU A 129 16.94 4.02 -3.86
C LEU A 129 15.56 4.68 -3.89
N GLN A 130 15.43 5.81 -4.56
CA GLN A 130 14.17 6.51 -4.67
C GLN A 130 13.08 5.65 -5.34
N PRO A 131 13.27 5.05 -6.53
CA PRO A 131 12.26 4.20 -7.15
C PRO A 131 11.89 2.96 -6.34
N LEU A 132 12.83 2.42 -5.55
CA LEU A 132 12.58 1.24 -4.71
C LEU A 132 11.86 1.60 -3.41
N LEU A 133 12.22 2.70 -2.76
CA LEU A 133 11.68 3.06 -1.45
C LEU A 133 10.39 3.89 -1.52
N THR A 134 10.23 4.71 -2.56
CA THR A 134 9.04 5.55 -2.70
C THR A 134 7.72 4.76 -2.69
N PRO A 135 7.57 3.62 -3.40
CA PRO A 135 6.34 2.83 -3.32
C PRO A 135 6.04 2.32 -1.91
N VAL A 136 7.06 1.95 -1.15
CA VAL A 136 6.89 1.48 0.24
C VAL A 136 6.46 2.64 1.14
N ILE A 137 7.07 3.82 0.98
CA ILE A 137 6.69 5.03 1.71
C ILE A 137 5.25 5.43 1.35
N THR A 138 4.90 5.39 0.05
CA THR A 138 3.55 5.68 -0.43
C THR A 138 2.53 4.75 0.21
N LEU A 139 2.84 3.45 0.31
CA LEU A 139 1.97 2.46 0.95
C LEU A 139 1.74 2.78 2.43
N VAL A 140 2.80 3.09 3.18
CA VAL A 140 2.71 3.43 4.61
C VAL A 140 1.89 4.71 4.79
N LEU A 141 2.18 5.75 4.01
CA LEU A 141 1.45 7.02 4.05
C LEU A 141 0.00 6.85 3.63
N PHE A 142 -0.29 5.99 2.64
CA PHE A 142 -1.65 5.68 2.22
C PHE A 142 -2.50 5.15 3.38
N PHE A 143 -2.01 4.15 4.11
CA PHE A 143 -2.75 3.62 5.25
C PHE A 143 -2.87 4.63 6.39
N LEU A 144 -1.84 5.44 6.62
CA LEU A 144 -1.88 6.52 7.60
C LEU A 144 -2.96 7.55 7.25
N PHE A 145 -2.94 8.09 6.04
CA PHE A 145 -3.92 9.07 5.59
C PHE A 145 -5.32 8.47 5.48
N TYR A 146 -5.44 7.22 5.01
CA TYR A 146 -6.72 6.53 4.98
C TYR A 146 -7.33 6.40 6.39
N ALA A 147 -6.54 6.00 7.37
CA ALA A 147 -7.01 5.90 8.75
C ALA A 147 -7.46 7.26 9.31
N LEU A 148 -6.68 8.33 9.06
CA LEU A 148 -7.01 9.69 9.48
C LEU A 148 -8.30 10.20 8.81
N LEU A 149 -8.40 10.09 7.49
CA LEU A 149 -9.59 10.52 6.74
C LEU A 149 -10.82 9.71 7.13
N ARG A 150 -10.66 8.40 7.32
CA ARG A 150 -11.74 7.53 7.79
C ARG A 150 -12.24 7.92 9.18
N LEU A 151 -11.34 8.29 10.07
CA LEU A 151 -11.68 8.78 11.41
C LEU A 151 -12.48 10.10 11.32
N LEU A 152 -12.04 11.04 10.48
CA LEU A 152 -12.75 12.30 10.24
C LEU A 152 -14.16 12.06 9.67
N VAL A 153 -14.28 11.20 8.66
CA VAL A 153 -15.59 10.82 8.09
C VAL A 153 -16.47 10.18 9.14
N SER A 154 -15.94 9.28 9.98
CA SER A 154 -16.68 8.62 11.05
C SER A 154 -17.21 9.62 12.09
N MET A 155 -16.41 10.62 12.45
CA MET A 155 -16.83 11.71 13.34
C MET A 155 -17.96 12.53 12.72
N LEU A 156 -17.84 12.93 11.44
CA LEU A 156 -18.88 13.67 10.73
C LEU A 156 -20.19 12.89 10.65
N VAL A 157 -20.12 11.60 10.31
CA VAL A 157 -21.30 10.71 10.26
C VAL A 157 -21.97 10.59 11.63
N THR A 158 -21.19 10.49 12.69
CA THR A 158 -21.74 10.42 14.06
C THR A 158 -22.47 11.70 14.44
N VAL A 159 -21.89 12.86 14.15
CA VAL A 159 -22.54 14.16 14.40
C VAL A 159 -23.81 14.32 13.58
N LEU A 160 -23.78 13.97 12.28
CA LEU A 160 -24.96 14.02 11.42
C LEU A 160 -26.02 12.98 11.82
N GLY A 161 -25.61 11.81 12.29
CA GLY A 161 -26.54 10.75 12.76
C GLY A 161 -27.29 11.11 14.03
N LEU A 162 -26.74 11.99 14.87
CA LEU A 162 -27.44 12.53 16.05
C LEU A 162 -28.59 13.47 15.65
N VAL A 163 -28.52 14.08 14.47
CA VAL A 163 -29.53 15.02 13.95
C VAL A 163 -30.66 14.29 13.19
N ASN A 164 -30.40 13.10 12.61
CA ASN A 164 -31.34 12.42 11.71
C ASN A 164 -31.84 11.08 12.27
N LYS A 165 -32.77 11.12 13.23
CA LYS A 165 -33.66 10.00 13.59
C LYS A 165 -34.87 9.93 12.67
N LEU A 166 -34.70 9.87 11.34
CA LEU A 166 -35.82 9.72 10.43
C LEU A 166 -36.18 8.23 10.25
N PRO A 167 -37.45 7.85 10.47
CA PRO A 167 -37.94 6.51 10.20
C PRO A 167 -38.03 6.31 8.68
N VAL A 168 -37.06 5.65 8.07
CA VAL A 168 -37.09 5.32 6.64
C VAL A 168 -37.78 3.97 6.41
N ILE A 169 -38.74 3.95 5.52
CA ILE A 169 -39.67 2.89 5.14
C ILE A 169 -38.98 1.56 4.86
N GLY A 170 -39.34 0.52 5.63
CA GLY A 170 -38.60 -0.75 5.87
C GLY A 170 -38.14 -1.63 4.73
N THR A 171 -38.90 -1.88 3.65
CA THR A 171 -38.58 -2.94 2.68
C THR A 171 -37.63 -2.45 1.55
N VAL A 172 -37.87 -1.23 1.06
CA VAL A 172 -37.03 -0.58 0.04
C VAL A 172 -35.64 -0.28 0.61
N ASN A 173 -35.57 0.13 1.87
CA ASN A 173 -34.33 0.39 2.60
C ASN A 173 -33.44 -0.86 2.73
N ARG A 174 -34.05 -2.04 2.89
CA ARG A 174 -33.30 -3.31 2.94
C ARG A 174 -32.74 -3.71 1.58
N GLY A 175 -33.53 -3.65 0.50
CA GLY A 175 -33.09 -4.03 -0.84
C GLY A 175 -31.95 -3.14 -1.35
N LEU A 176 -32.09 -1.81 -1.21
CA LEU A 176 -31.03 -0.87 -1.56
C LEU A 176 -29.81 -0.99 -0.62
N GLY A 177 -30.03 -1.35 0.66
CA GLY A 177 -28.97 -1.62 1.62
C GLY A 177 -28.06 -2.78 1.20
N TRP A 178 -28.59 -3.80 0.50
CA TRP A 178 -27.79 -4.90 -0.06
C TRP A 178 -26.86 -4.44 -1.18
N LEU A 179 -27.35 -3.62 -2.11
CA LEU A 179 -26.55 -3.09 -3.23
C LEU A 179 -25.39 -2.22 -2.72
N VAL A 180 -25.70 -1.28 -1.85
CA VAL A 180 -24.67 -0.38 -1.27
C VAL A 180 -23.75 -1.16 -0.34
N GLY A 181 -24.28 -2.13 0.41
CA GLY A 181 -23.50 -3.04 1.24
C GLY A 181 -22.50 -3.87 0.43
N ALA A 182 -22.91 -4.36 -0.73
CA ALA A 182 -22.02 -5.09 -1.64
C ALA A 182 -20.86 -4.21 -2.14
N GLY A 183 -21.14 -2.97 -2.53
CA GLY A 183 -20.12 -2.00 -2.94
C GLY A 183 -19.16 -1.64 -1.80
N THR A 184 -19.67 -1.40 -0.59
CA THR A 184 -18.82 -1.12 0.58
C THR A 184 -17.93 -2.31 0.92
N ALA A 185 -18.48 -3.53 0.89
CA ALA A 185 -17.72 -4.75 1.12
C ALA A 185 -16.63 -4.98 0.06
N LEU A 186 -16.89 -4.60 -1.20
CA LEU A 186 -15.90 -4.67 -2.27
C LEU A 186 -14.72 -3.72 -2.02
N LEU A 187 -14.99 -2.50 -1.55
CA LEU A 187 -13.94 -1.55 -1.14
C LEU A 187 -13.10 -2.08 0.02
N ASP A 188 -13.72 -2.72 1.02
CA ASP A 188 -12.97 -3.31 2.12
C ASP A 188 -12.08 -4.47 1.65
N VAL A 189 -12.56 -5.32 0.73
CA VAL A 189 -11.74 -6.37 0.09
C VAL A 189 -10.60 -5.74 -0.72
N TYR A 190 -10.86 -4.67 -1.45
CA TYR A 190 -9.83 -3.94 -2.18
C TYR A 190 -8.73 -3.40 -1.25
N LEU A 191 -9.08 -2.88 -0.07
CA LEU A 191 -8.09 -2.45 0.93
C LEU A 191 -7.25 -3.61 1.46
N VAL A 192 -7.85 -4.78 1.68
CA VAL A 192 -7.10 -6.00 2.04
C VAL A 192 -6.12 -6.37 0.92
N LEU A 193 -6.53 -6.24 -0.34
CA LEU A 193 -5.63 -6.49 -1.48
C LEU A 193 -4.49 -5.47 -1.56
N CYS A 194 -4.71 -4.20 -1.20
CA CYS A 194 -3.63 -3.21 -1.04
C CYS A 194 -2.59 -3.65 0.00
N VAL A 195 -3.05 -4.15 1.17
CA VAL A 195 -2.13 -4.69 2.21
C VAL A 195 -1.35 -5.89 1.69
N LEU A 196 -2.03 -6.82 1.02
CA LEU A 196 -1.39 -8.02 0.48
C LEU A 196 -0.36 -7.70 -0.61
N TRP A 197 -0.69 -6.77 -1.50
CA TRP A 197 0.26 -6.27 -2.49
C TRP A 197 1.50 -5.66 -1.82
N GLY A 198 1.29 -4.81 -0.81
CA GLY A 198 2.39 -4.24 -0.03
C GLY A 198 3.25 -5.31 0.63
N LEU A 199 2.65 -6.37 1.19
CA LEU A 199 3.39 -7.49 1.76
C LEU A 199 4.22 -8.23 0.68
N ILE A 200 3.66 -8.44 -0.52
CA ILE A 200 4.39 -9.07 -1.64
C ILE A 200 5.59 -8.21 -2.03
N VAL A 201 5.42 -6.89 -2.17
CA VAL A 201 6.50 -5.96 -2.52
C VAL A 201 7.59 -5.95 -1.44
N ILE A 202 7.20 -5.78 -0.17
CA ILE A 202 8.13 -5.69 0.96
C ILE A 202 8.89 -7.01 1.17
N THR A 203 8.24 -8.17 0.95
CA THR A 203 8.89 -9.48 1.09
C THR A 203 9.66 -9.91 -0.17
N GLY A 204 9.61 -9.12 -1.24
CA GLY A 204 10.22 -9.48 -2.52
C GLY A 204 9.66 -10.77 -3.11
N GLY A 205 8.41 -11.13 -2.79
CA GLY A 205 7.77 -12.36 -3.24
C GLY A 205 8.33 -13.64 -2.62
N SER A 206 9.08 -13.54 -1.52
CA SER A 206 9.71 -14.71 -0.86
C SER A 206 8.72 -15.66 -0.16
N LEU A 207 7.46 -15.24 -0.01
CA LEU A 207 6.43 -16.06 0.61
C LEU A 207 5.88 -17.09 -0.38
N ASN A 208 5.90 -18.37 -0.02
CA ASN A 208 5.49 -19.48 -0.89
C ASN A 208 4.06 -19.38 -1.44
N VAL A 209 3.16 -18.75 -0.70
CA VAL A 209 1.73 -18.62 -1.04
C VAL A 209 1.37 -17.21 -1.49
N LEU A 210 2.03 -16.20 -0.94
CA LEU A 210 1.80 -14.77 -1.22
C LEU A 210 2.97 -14.24 -2.05
N ASN A 211 3.03 -14.63 -3.31
CA ASN A 211 3.96 -14.09 -4.28
C ASN A 211 3.22 -13.73 -5.57
N ASP A 212 3.83 -12.89 -6.37
CA ASP A 212 3.19 -12.34 -7.57
C ASP A 212 2.84 -13.44 -8.58
N THR A 213 3.67 -14.48 -8.72
CA THR A 213 3.44 -15.60 -9.62
C THR A 213 2.18 -16.39 -9.25
N VAL A 214 1.95 -16.64 -7.98
CA VAL A 214 0.76 -17.36 -7.48
C VAL A 214 -0.46 -16.45 -7.54
N MET A 215 -0.33 -15.20 -7.08
CA MET A 215 -1.45 -14.26 -7.00
C MET A 215 -1.92 -13.80 -8.38
N SER A 216 -1.04 -13.70 -9.38
CA SER A 216 -1.40 -13.32 -10.76
C SER A 216 -2.43 -14.24 -11.41
N THR A 217 -2.65 -15.45 -10.89
CA THR A 217 -3.69 -16.37 -11.36
C THR A 217 -5.04 -16.16 -10.65
N SER A 218 -5.08 -15.43 -9.52
CA SER A 218 -6.31 -15.09 -8.78
C SER A 218 -7.15 -14.05 -9.54
N LEU A 219 -8.48 -14.24 -9.56
CA LEU A 219 -9.42 -13.29 -10.16
C LEU A 219 -9.43 -11.95 -9.44
N TYR A 220 -9.49 -11.98 -8.12
CA TYR A 220 -9.50 -10.76 -7.30
C TYR A 220 -8.22 -9.96 -7.47
N TYR A 221 -7.08 -10.63 -7.50
CA TYR A 221 -5.78 -9.97 -7.66
C TYR A 221 -5.58 -9.40 -9.08
N LYS A 222 -6.08 -10.05 -10.11
CA LYS A 222 -6.10 -9.51 -11.48
C LYS A 222 -6.91 -8.23 -11.57
N ILE A 223 -8.13 -8.22 -11.00
CA ILE A 223 -8.98 -7.03 -10.97
C ILE A 223 -8.31 -5.92 -10.17
N PHE A 224 -7.72 -6.26 -9.02
CA PHE A 224 -6.97 -5.30 -8.21
C PHE A 224 -5.84 -4.63 -8.99
N ASN A 225 -5.05 -5.39 -9.73
CA ASN A 225 -3.92 -4.85 -10.50
C ASN A 225 -4.33 -3.86 -11.60
N LEU A 226 -5.57 -3.94 -12.12
CA LEU A 226 -6.10 -2.94 -13.05
C LEU A 226 -6.34 -1.57 -12.39
N PHE A 227 -6.56 -1.56 -11.09
CA PHE A 227 -6.85 -0.35 -10.29
C PHE A 227 -5.86 -0.17 -9.15
N ASN A 228 -4.66 -0.75 -9.26
CA ASN A 228 -3.64 -0.67 -8.22
C ASN A 228 -3.14 0.78 -8.07
N PRO A 229 -3.31 1.43 -6.91
CA PRO A 229 -2.98 2.83 -6.72
C PRO A 229 -1.46 3.08 -6.52
N PHE A 230 -0.65 2.02 -6.51
CA PHE A 230 0.80 2.08 -6.25
C PHE A 230 1.66 1.75 -7.47
N LEU A 231 1.02 1.48 -8.63
CA LEU A 231 1.68 1.22 -9.93
C LEU A 231 1.65 2.45 -10.82
#